data_202fc37471d85b470d9fb0dfa63c5b90
#
_entry.id   202fc37471d85b470d9fb0dfa63c5b90
#
_cell.length_a   1.000
_cell.length_b   1.000
_cell.length_c   1.000
_cell.angle_alpha   90.00
_cell.angle_beta   90.00
_cell.angle_gamma   90.00
#
_symmetry.space_group_name_H-M   'P 1'
#
loop_
_entity.id
_entity.type
_entity.pdbx_description
1 polymer ?
#
loop_
_entity_poly.entity_id
_entity_poly.type
_entity_poly.pdbx_seq_one_letter_code
_entity_poly.pdbx_strand_id
1 'polypeptide(L)'
;MKRTLLALACLSSFGFAALAADDEKTKPDNTATNERDRSGETQTSGDQSNSSEDLKTTQAIRRALMKDGELSTTAKNIKVITANGQVTLRGPVKTAQEKAKIDQIAKSAASGAQIADQLEVTNK
;
A
#
# COMPACT_ATOMS: atom_id res chain seq x y z
N MET A 1 18.77 30.31 -70.33
CA MET A 1 18.98 31.01 -69.13
C MET A 1 18.31 30.34 -67.95
N LYS A 2 19.07 29.95 -67.23
CA LYS A 2 19.02 28.89 -66.24
C LYS A 2 18.82 29.48 -64.89
N ARG A 3 17.77 29.18 -64.25
CA ARG A 3 17.65 29.49 -62.86
C ARG A 3 17.29 28.26 -62.08
N THR A 4 18.32 27.74 -61.61
CA THR A 4 18.29 26.69 -60.66
C THR A 4 17.70 27.23 -59.36
N LEU A 5 16.56 26.78 -59.04
CA LEU A 5 15.99 27.00 -57.76
C LEU A 5 16.50 25.92 -56.82
N LEU A 6 17.30 26.40 -55.94
CA LEU A 6 17.78 25.62 -54.83
C LEU A 6 16.65 25.37 -53.86
N ALA A 7 16.14 24.20 -53.86
CA ALA A 7 15.21 23.81 -52.83
C ALA A 7 15.99 23.57 -51.54
N LEU A 8 15.86 24.49 -50.65
CA LEU A 8 16.36 24.34 -49.31
C LEU A 8 15.41 23.45 -48.52
N ALA A 9 15.72 22.22 -48.51
CA ALA A 9 15.05 21.28 -47.61
C ALA A 9 15.60 21.50 -46.20
N CYS A 10 14.93 22.29 -45.46
CA CYS A 10 15.14 22.32 -44.01
C CYS A 10 14.55 21.09 -43.42
N LEU A 11 15.35 20.09 -43.35
CA LEU A 11 15.08 18.95 -42.49
C LEU A 11 15.41 19.38 -41.07
N SER A 12 14.47 20.00 -40.43
CA SER A 12 14.51 20.08 -38.98
C SER A 12 14.06 18.72 -38.42
N SER A 13 14.99 17.83 -38.37
CA SER A 13 14.82 16.66 -37.56
C SER A 13 14.84 17.12 -36.11
N PHE A 14 13.70 17.44 -35.61
CA PHE A 14 13.49 17.52 -34.19
C PHE A 14 13.52 16.12 -33.68
N GLY A 15 14.71 15.67 -33.42
CA GLY A 15 14.89 14.55 -32.55
C GLY A 15 14.45 14.95 -31.16
N PHE A 16 13.18 14.82 -30.91
CA PHE A 16 12.69 14.92 -29.56
C PHE A 16 13.07 13.61 -28.88
N ALA A 17 14.25 13.60 -28.36
CA ALA A 17 14.61 12.57 -27.41
C ALA A 17 13.79 12.87 -26.17
N ALA A 18 12.66 12.23 -26.06
CA ALA A 18 11.92 12.24 -24.85
C ALA A 18 12.74 11.50 -23.81
N LEU A 19 13.52 12.23 -23.09
CA LEU A 19 14.18 11.75 -21.90
C LEU A 19 13.18 11.82 -20.77
N ALA A 20 12.20 10.99 -20.86
CA ALA A 20 11.33 10.78 -19.76
C ALA A 20 11.81 9.53 -19.02
N ALA A 21 11.90 9.61 -17.73
CA ALA A 21 11.78 8.47 -16.86
C ALA A 21 13.03 7.82 -16.31
N ASP A 22 14.09 8.54 -16.18
CA ASP A 22 15.19 8.02 -15.39
C ASP A 22 15.07 8.30 -13.89
N ASP A 23 14.07 9.03 -13.49
CA ASP A 23 13.90 9.41 -12.09
C ASP A 23 13.37 8.30 -11.20
N GLU A 24 12.90 7.23 -11.79
CA GLU A 24 12.35 6.12 -11.02
C GLU A 24 13.39 5.29 -10.29
N LYS A 25 14.64 5.36 -10.70
CA LYS A 25 15.70 4.56 -10.11
C LYS A 25 16.18 5.07 -8.76
N THR A 26 15.81 6.27 -8.39
CA THR A 26 16.25 6.88 -7.14
C THR A 26 15.26 6.74 -6.01
N LYS A 27 14.08 6.22 -6.29
CA LYS A 27 13.05 6.01 -5.28
C LYS A 27 13.06 4.58 -4.77
N PRO A 28 12.73 4.36 -3.49
CA PRO A 28 12.54 3.01 -2.99
C PRO A 28 11.55 2.26 -3.86
N ASP A 29 11.92 1.07 -4.27
CA ASP A 29 11.11 0.28 -5.16
C ASP A 29 10.01 -0.44 -4.41
N ASN A 30 8.82 0.12 -4.44
CA ASN A 30 7.60 -0.50 -3.92
C ASN A 30 6.74 -1.09 -5.05
N THR A 31 7.31 -1.34 -6.20
CA THR A 31 6.59 -1.76 -7.40
C THR A 31 5.77 -3.03 -7.16
N ALA A 32 6.37 -4.05 -6.54
CA ALA A 32 5.68 -5.30 -6.26
C ALA A 32 4.50 -5.11 -5.31
N THR A 33 4.64 -4.26 -4.30
CA THR A 33 3.56 -3.91 -3.39
C THR A 33 2.45 -3.15 -4.10
N ASN A 34 2.83 -2.19 -4.95
CA ASN A 34 1.88 -1.40 -5.71
C ASN A 34 1.12 -2.21 -6.76
N GLU A 35 1.79 -3.16 -7.41
CA GLU A 35 1.15 -4.08 -8.35
C GLU A 35 0.14 -4.98 -7.65
N ARG A 36 0.51 -5.55 -6.52
CA ARG A 36 -0.38 -6.36 -5.70
C ARG A 36 -1.64 -5.58 -5.31
N ASP A 37 -1.47 -4.32 -4.89
CA ASP A 37 -2.58 -3.47 -4.49
C ASP A 37 -3.48 -3.08 -5.67
N ARG A 38 -2.95 -3.04 -6.89
CA ARG A 38 -3.72 -2.77 -8.10
C ARG A 38 -4.44 -3.99 -8.66
N SER A 39 -3.93 -5.17 -8.39
CA SER A 39 -4.53 -6.41 -8.92
C SER A 39 -5.91 -6.73 -8.33
N GLY A 40 -6.30 -6.06 -7.26
CA GLY A 40 -7.55 -6.33 -6.58
C GLY A 40 -7.57 -7.62 -5.76
N GLU A 41 -6.48 -8.34 -5.74
CA GLU A 41 -6.35 -9.57 -4.96
C GLU A 41 -6.17 -9.31 -3.48
N THR A 42 -5.74 -8.11 -3.13
CA THR A 42 -5.46 -7.73 -1.76
C THR A 42 -6.22 -6.46 -1.41
N GLN A 43 -6.88 -6.46 -0.27
CA GLN A 43 -7.55 -5.26 0.22
C GLN A 43 -6.55 -4.16 0.57
N THR A 44 -6.89 -2.95 0.19
CA THR A 44 -6.10 -1.74 0.45
C THR A 44 -6.85 -0.82 1.41
N SER A 45 -6.20 0.25 1.81
CA SER A 45 -6.87 1.27 2.63
C SER A 45 -8.05 1.93 1.91
N GLY A 46 -8.08 1.87 0.58
CA GLY A 46 -9.21 2.36 -0.23
C GLY A 46 -10.44 1.49 -0.13
N ASP A 47 -10.27 0.23 0.26
CA ASP A 47 -11.37 -0.73 0.39
C ASP A 47 -12.07 -0.67 1.74
N GLN A 48 -11.62 0.22 2.61
CA GLN A 48 -12.26 0.45 3.91
C GLN A 48 -13.72 0.85 3.70
N SER A 49 -14.61 0.07 4.27
CA SER A 49 -16.04 0.38 4.24
C SER A 49 -16.35 1.61 5.09
N ASN A 50 -17.28 2.42 4.63
CA ASN A 50 -17.80 3.57 5.36
C ASN A 50 -19.03 3.24 6.21
N SER A 51 -19.41 1.98 6.32
CA SER A 51 -20.49 1.60 7.22
C SER A 51 -20.12 1.91 8.67
N SER A 52 -21.08 2.30 9.47
CA SER A 52 -20.80 2.68 10.85
C SER A 52 -20.25 1.53 11.69
N GLU A 53 -20.63 0.30 11.38
CA GLU A 53 -20.14 -0.90 12.07
C GLU A 53 -18.69 -1.19 11.73
N ASP A 54 -18.35 -1.13 10.45
CA ASP A 54 -16.98 -1.36 10.00
C ASP A 54 -16.02 -0.27 10.51
N LEU A 55 -16.47 0.98 10.54
CA LEU A 55 -15.67 2.07 11.10
C LEU A 55 -15.45 1.89 12.60
N LYS A 56 -16.45 1.49 13.36
CA LYS A 56 -16.33 1.20 14.78
C LYS A 56 -15.34 0.05 15.02
N THR A 57 -15.44 -0.99 14.23
CA THR A 57 -14.52 -2.14 14.30
C THR A 57 -13.09 -1.71 14.05
N THR A 58 -12.84 -0.96 12.98
CA THR A 58 -11.51 -0.43 12.68
C THR A 58 -10.98 0.44 13.82
N GLN A 59 -11.80 1.32 14.36
CA GLN A 59 -11.41 2.19 15.48
C GLN A 59 -11.11 1.40 16.75
N ALA A 60 -11.91 0.38 17.04
CA ALA A 60 -11.71 -0.46 18.21
C ALA A 60 -10.37 -1.19 18.14
N ILE A 61 -10.05 -1.77 16.99
CA ILE A 61 -8.78 -2.46 16.75
C ILE A 61 -7.61 -1.48 16.89
N ARG A 62 -7.66 -0.36 16.21
CA ARG A 62 -6.60 0.66 16.29
C ARG A 62 -6.37 1.15 17.69
N ARG A 63 -7.45 1.41 18.43
CA ARG A 63 -7.36 1.84 19.81
C ARG A 63 -6.72 0.78 20.70
N ALA A 64 -7.09 -0.48 20.51
CA ALA A 64 -6.51 -1.60 21.25
C ALA A 64 -5.02 -1.78 20.96
N LEU A 65 -4.61 -1.64 19.70
CA LEU A 65 -3.20 -1.70 19.31
C LEU A 65 -2.39 -0.56 19.93
N MET A 66 -2.94 0.64 19.96
CA MET A 66 -2.26 1.80 20.55
C MET A 66 -2.11 1.72 22.06
N LYS A 67 -3.02 1.03 22.73
CA LYS A 67 -2.97 0.83 24.19
C LYS A 67 -1.94 -0.21 24.61
N ASP A 68 -1.59 -1.12 23.74
CA ASP A 68 -0.66 -2.19 24.06
C ASP A 68 0.78 -1.64 24.13
N GLY A 69 1.39 -1.74 25.30
CA GLY A 69 2.75 -1.24 25.53
C GLY A 69 3.85 -2.18 25.04
N GLU A 70 3.52 -3.42 24.73
CA GLU A 70 4.50 -4.41 24.28
C GLU A 70 4.72 -4.42 22.78
N LEU A 71 3.79 -3.82 22.02
CA LEU A 71 3.92 -3.72 20.58
C LEU A 71 4.90 -2.61 20.19
N SER A 72 5.75 -2.90 19.21
CA SER A 72 6.63 -1.90 18.64
C SER A 72 5.84 -0.82 17.89
N THR A 73 6.48 0.31 17.64
CA THR A 73 5.89 1.39 16.83
C THR A 73 5.50 0.89 15.45
N THR A 74 6.31 0.03 14.86
CA THR A 74 6.03 -0.59 13.56
C THR A 74 4.74 -1.41 13.61
N ALA A 75 4.59 -2.23 14.64
CA ALA A 75 3.40 -3.05 14.85
C ALA A 75 2.13 -2.22 15.09
N LYS A 76 2.26 -1.07 15.76
CA LYS A 76 1.14 -0.15 15.99
C LYS A 76 0.70 0.59 14.72
N ASN A 77 1.58 0.70 13.73
CA ASN A 77 1.32 1.42 12.49
C ASN A 77 0.84 0.53 11.33
N ILE A 78 0.47 -0.70 11.61
CA ILE A 78 -0.10 -1.58 10.59
C ILE A 78 -1.41 -1.00 10.05
N LYS A 79 -1.76 -1.40 8.84
CA LYS A 79 -3.03 -1.04 8.22
C LYS A 79 -4.13 -1.99 8.69
N VAL A 80 -5.22 -1.43 9.12
CA VAL A 80 -6.43 -2.16 9.50
C VAL A 80 -7.54 -1.75 8.54
N ILE A 81 -8.06 -2.69 7.78
CA ILE A 81 -9.08 -2.47 6.76
C ILE A 81 -10.27 -3.35 7.11
N THR A 82 -11.41 -2.75 7.32
CA THR A 82 -12.64 -3.48 7.61
C THR A 82 -13.66 -3.22 6.51
N ALA A 83 -14.13 -4.28 5.89
CA ALA A 83 -15.15 -4.22 4.86
C ALA A 83 -16.07 -5.44 4.98
N ASN A 84 -17.37 -5.22 5.01
CA ASN A 84 -18.39 -6.27 5.07
C ASN A 84 -18.19 -7.26 6.24
N GLY A 85 -17.74 -6.77 7.38
CA GLY A 85 -17.47 -7.59 8.56
C GLY A 85 -16.18 -8.40 8.50
N GLN A 86 -15.36 -8.20 7.49
CA GLN A 86 -14.04 -8.81 7.38
C GLN A 86 -12.94 -7.79 7.68
N VAL A 87 -12.04 -8.15 8.57
CA VAL A 87 -10.89 -7.32 8.94
C VAL A 87 -9.64 -7.86 8.26
N THR A 88 -8.95 -7.01 7.53
CA THR A 88 -7.65 -7.33 6.93
C THR A 88 -6.56 -6.54 7.64
N LEU A 89 -5.55 -7.25 8.15
CA LEU A 89 -4.39 -6.66 8.82
C LEU A 89 -3.20 -6.75 7.87
N ARG A 90 -2.59 -5.60 7.55
CA ARG A 90 -1.45 -5.53 6.64
C ARG A 90 -0.36 -4.66 7.21
N GLY A 91 0.86 -5.06 7.03
CA GLY A 91 2.02 -4.27 7.38
C GLY A 91 3.16 -5.08 7.94
N PRO A 92 4.31 -4.44 8.15
CA PRO A 92 5.47 -5.10 8.72
C PRO A 92 5.34 -5.18 10.24
N VAL A 93 5.79 -6.28 10.81
CA VAL A 93 5.97 -6.46 12.24
C VAL A 93 7.38 -6.99 12.51
N LYS A 94 7.92 -6.75 13.67
CA LYS A 94 9.30 -7.12 13.98
C LYS A 94 9.47 -8.60 14.28
N THR A 95 8.48 -9.21 14.92
CA THR A 95 8.56 -10.60 15.37
C THR A 95 7.27 -11.35 15.09
N ALA A 96 7.38 -12.68 15.05
CA ALA A 96 6.21 -13.55 14.96
C ALA A 96 5.30 -13.43 16.20
N GLN A 97 5.87 -13.11 17.35
CA GLN A 97 5.11 -12.87 18.58
C GLN A 97 4.22 -11.64 18.47
N GLU A 98 4.75 -10.55 17.92
CA GLU A 98 3.95 -9.35 17.64
C GLU A 98 2.80 -9.67 16.69
N LYS A 99 3.07 -10.44 15.65
CA LYS A 99 2.04 -10.89 14.70
C LYS A 99 0.91 -11.64 15.40
N ALA A 100 1.25 -12.63 16.21
CA ALA A 100 0.27 -13.41 16.96
C ALA A 100 -0.51 -12.53 17.94
N LYS A 101 0.16 -11.60 18.59
CA LYS A 101 -0.46 -10.68 19.54
C LYS A 101 -1.45 -9.73 18.86
N ILE A 102 -1.07 -9.19 17.72
CA ILE A 102 -1.96 -8.33 16.91
C ILE A 102 -3.21 -9.09 16.49
N ASP A 103 -3.05 -10.34 16.05
CA ASP A 103 -4.18 -11.19 15.69
C ASP A 103 -5.14 -11.41 16.86
N GLN A 104 -4.61 -11.68 18.06
CA GLN A 104 -5.42 -11.79 19.26
C GLN A 104 -6.16 -10.49 19.61
N ILE A 105 -5.46 -9.39 19.54
CA ILE A 105 -6.05 -8.06 19.81
C ILE A 105 -7.18 -7.78 18.81
N ALA A 106 -6.95 -8.05 17.54
CA ALA A 106 -7.95 -7.84 16.50
C ALA A 106 -9.18 -8.73 16.72
N LYS A 107 -8.99 -9.99 17.05
CA LYS A 107 -10.08 -10.92 17.36
C LYS A 107 -10.89 -10.48 18.58
N SER A 108 -10.22 -9.96 19.58
CA SER A 108 -10.87 -9.48 20.81
C SER A 108 -11.64 -8.18 20.56
N ALA A 109 -11.07 -7.27 19.79
CA ALA A 109 -11.68 -5.97 19.51
C ALA A 109 -12.78 -6.03 18.45
N ALA A 110 -12.65 -6.95 17.51
CA ALA A 110 -13.60 -7.17 16.42
C ALA A 110 -14.42 -8.44 16.63
N SER A 111 -15.11 -8.52 17.73
CA SER A 111 -15.94 -9.68 18.13
C SER A 111 -16.87 -10.11 16.98
N GLY A 112 -16.68 -11.32 16.48
CA GLY A 112 -17.50 -11.88 15.41
C GLY A 112 -17.07 -11.55 13.99
N ALA A 113 -16.06 -10.69 13.79
CA ALA A 113 -15.51 -10.42 12.47
C ALA A 113 -14.51 -11.48 12.04
N GLN A 114 -14.42 -11.72 10.74
CA GLN A 114 -13.36 -12.55 10.18
C GLN A 114 -12.07 -11.74 10.07
N ILE A 115 -10.97 -12.33 10.51
CA ILE A 115 -9.66 -11.69 10.48
C ILE A 115 -8.80 -12.32 9.38
N ALA A 116 -8.41 -11.52 8.41
CA ALA A 116 -7.44 -11.90 7.40
C ALA A 116 -6.07 -11.31 7.79
N ASP A 117 -5.15 -12.16 8.18
CA ASP A 117 -3.82 -11.76 8.62
C ASP A 117 -2.85 -11.77 7.43
N GLN A 118 -2.45 -10.58 6.99
CA GLN A 118 -1.46 -10.37 5.94
C GLN A 118 -0.25 -9.60 6.48
N LEU A 119 0.06 -9.80 7.75
CA LEU A 119 1.23 -9.19 8.37
C LEU A 119 2.52 -9.91 7.95
N GLU A 120 3.54 -9.13 7.71
CA GLU A 120 4.85 -9.62 7.31
C GLU A 120 5.85 -9.44 8.44
N VAL A 121 6.52 -10.53 8.83
CA VAL A 121 7.56 -10.47 9.84
C VAL A 121 8.85 -10.00 9.17
N THR A 122 9.34 -8.85 9.59
CA THR A 122 10.59 -8.29 9.10
C THR A 122 11.64 -8.35 10.20
N ASN A 123 12.44 -9.37 10.16
CA ASN A 123 13.57 -9.52 11.09
C ASN A 123 14.72 -8.59 10.67
N LYS A 124 14.64 -7.37 11.08
CA LYS A 124 15.74 -6.41 10.90
C LYS A 124 16.01 -5.66 12.19
#